data_9efca5e9e0deab92624076c5bdc0ad48
#
_entry.id   9efca5e9e0deab92624076c5bdc0ad48
#
_cell.length_a   1.000
_cell.length_b   1.000
_cell.length_c   1.000
_cell.angle_alpha   90.00
_cell.angle_beta   90.00
_cell.angle_gamma   90.00
#
_symmetry.space_group_name_H-M   'P 1'
#
loop_
_entity.id
_entity.type
_entity.pdbx_description
1 polymer ?
#
loop_
_entity_poly.entity_id
_entity_poly.type
_entity_poly.pdbx_seq_one_letter_code
_entity_poly.pdbx_strand_id
1 'polypeptide(L)'
;MAGRQRLEFPVGHVLYQTTGWISHPRVSPKGDQVAFLDHPTYMDDRGVVSVVDLAGQKRVLSAGWESEEGLAWSPRGNEVWFSATETGLQRRIYAVDLRGHLRQSFSAPGGVTLQDIAPDGRLLLTRDEQRSGIMGSTPGATRERDLSWLDWSLPIGLSPDGNEMVFDEQGDQGGPTYTVAVRDLRGSPPVPLGGGMAGGFSPDGKWVAATINYGQLVLLPTGAGTSRRVDSGGIQQYGHPILWLPDGKQLVFSGELAGRAAQCFVQNIEGGKPRAVTPEGVTWCLPSPDGKWIAARDLATKQGRLYPLDGGEPRAVPGLMPGENFTWTSDPKFMYASQGGQTSVKIYRLNIVTGQRQLFKEVTPTDVTGLCGLNHIILSADGRSYVYGYTRLLSDLYLVKGLK
;
A
#
# COMPACT_ATOMS: atom_id res chain seq x y z
N MET A 1 -17.50 0.08 -14.92
CA MET A 1 -17.03 -1.18 -15.52
C MET A 1 -15.54 -1.20 -15.38
N ALA A 2 -14.95 -2.15 -14.66
CA ALA A 2 -13.50 -2.33 -14.65
C ALA A 2 -13.08 -2.67 -16.09
N GLY A 3 -12.24 -1.84 -16.71
CA GLY A 3 -11.76 -2.04 -18.07
C GLY A 3 -10.95 -3.32 -18.14
N ARG A 4 -11.22 -4.19 -19.12
CA ARG A 4 -10.34 -5.32 -19.40
C ARG A 4 -9.07 -4.82 -20.08
N GLN A 5 -7.91 -5.27 -19.62
CA GLN A 5 -6.66 -5.07 -20.33
C GLN A 5 -6.54 -6.03 -21.51
N ARG A 6 -5.92 -5.57 -22.59
CA ARG A 6 -5.77 -6.33 -23.84
C ARG A 6 -4.32 -6.38 -24.27
N LEU A 7 -3.90 -7.55 -24.72
CA LEU A 7 -2.64 -7.75 -25.42
C LEU A 7 -2.97 -7.85 -26.93
N GLU A 8 -2.40 -6.95 -27.70
CA GLU A 8 -2.63 -6.89 -29.16
C GLU A 8 -1.31 -7.04 -29.91
N PHE A 9 -1.32 -7.89 -30.94
CA PHE A 9 -0.19 -8.01 -31.87
C PHE A 9 -0.63 -8.67 -33.19
N PRO A 10 -0.44 -8.00 -34.36
CA PRO A 10 -0.15 -6.57 -34.47
C PRO A 10 -1.27 -5.70 -33.88
N VAL A 11 -1.04 -4.40 -33.77
CA VAL A 11 -2.04 -3.46 -33.24
C VAL A 11 -3.39 -3.66 -33.92
N GLY A 12 -4.45 -3.77 -33.12
CA GLY A 12 -5.83 -4.06 -33.57
C GLY A 12 -6.19 -5.56 -33.56
N HIS A 13 -5.21 -6.47 -33.48
CA HIS A 13 -5.46 -7.90 -33.35
C HIS A 13 -5.28 -8.35 -31.90
N VAL A 14 -6.38 -8.61 -31.21
CA VAL A 14 -6.38 -8.98 -29.79
C VAL A 14 -6.01 -10.45 -29.63
N LEU A 15 -4.89 -10.72 -28.97
CA LEU A 15 -4.41 -12.07 -28.65
C LEU A 15 -4.90 -12.56 -27.29
N TYR A 16 -5.02 -11.65 -26.31
CA TYR A 16 -5.42 -12.00 -24.94
C TYR A 16 -6.12 -10.84 -24.23
N GLN A 17 -7.02 -11.17 -23.29
CA GLN A 17 -7.71 -10.19 -22.44
C GLN A 17 -7.81 -10.69 -21.01
N THR A 18 -7.63 -9.79 -20.02
CA THR A 18 -7.74 -10.10 -18.59
C THR A 18 -8.49 -8.99 -17.84
N THR A 19 -9.05 -9.32 -16.68
CA THR A 19 -9.54 -8.36 -15.69
C THR A 19 -8.43 -7.90 -14.74
N GLY A 20 -7.32 -8.65 -14.66
CA GLY A 20 -6.09 -8.27 -13.98
C GLY A 20 -5.28 -7.27 -14.81
N TRP A 21 -3.99 -7.47 -14.91
CA TRP A 21 -3.14 -6.64 -15.78
C TRP A 21 -2.05 -7.44 -16.46
N ILE A 22 -1.48 -6.87 -17.53
CA ILE A 22 -0.47 -7.47 -18.37
C ILE A 22 0.75 -6.58 -18.34
N SER A 23 1.93 -7.13 -18.04
CA SER A 23 3.17 -6.37 -18.07
C SER A 23 4.24 -7.05 -18.94
N HIS A 24 5.26 -6.27 -19.32
CA HIS A 24 6.46 -6.72 -20.01
C HIS A 24 6.23 -7.55 -21.28
N PRO A 25 5.29 -7.19 -22.18
CA PRO A 25 5.10 -7.96 -23.41
C PRO A 25 6.35 -7.91 -24.30
N ARG A 26 6.77 -9.06 -24.82
CA ARG A 26 7.92 -9.20 -25.74
C ARG A 26 7.56 -10.15 -26.87
N VAL A 27 7.71 -9.67 -28.09
CA VAL A 27 7.54 -10.50 -29.29
C VAL A 27 8.74 -11.43 -29.42
N SER A 28 8.49 -12.69 -29.77
CA SER A 28 9.54 -13.68 -30.03
C SER A 28 10.48 -13.24 -31.18
N PRO A 29 11.74 -13.69 -31.23
CA PRO A 29 12.63 -13.39 -32.34
C PRO A 29 12.11 -13.80 -33.71
N LYS A 30 11.21 -14.79 -33.76
CA LYS A 30 10.54 -15.26 -35.01
C LYS A 30 9.28 -14.47 -35.35
N GLY A 31 8.75 -13.65 -34.43
CA GLY A 31 7.53 -12.88 -34.61
C GLY A 31 6.25 -13.69 -34.50
N ASP A 32 6.31 -14.94 -34.04
CA ASP A 32 5.19 -15.90 -34.03
C ASP A 32 4.48 -16.04 -32.67
N GLN A 33 5.07 -15.49 -31.60
CA GLN A 33 4.54 -15.54 -30.24
C GLN A 33 4.84 -14.24 -29.49
N VAL A 34 4.05 -13.95 -28.46
CA VAL A 34 4.32 -12.89 -27.50
C VAL A 34 4.42 -13.49 -26.11
N ALA A 35 5.55 -13.29 -25.43
CA ALA A 35 5.71 -13.60 -24.01
C ALA A 35 5.30 -12.38 -23.18
N PHE A 36 4.71 -12.61 -22.00
CA PHE A 36 4.27 -11.54 -21.10
C PHE A 36 4.09 -12.07 -19.68
N LEU A 37 4.07 -11.14 -18.72
CA LEU A 37 3.69 -11.40 -17.35
C LEU A 37 2.18 -11.13 -17.21
N ASP A 38 1.44 -12.13 -16.70
CA ASP A 38 -0.01 -12.07 -16.53
C ASP A 38 -0.37 -12.06 -15.05
N HIS A 39 -0.84 -10.93 -14.58
CA HIS A 39 -1.12 -10.66 -13.18
C HIS A 39 -2.62 -10.76 -12.90
N PRO A 40 -3.07 -11.63 -11.96
CA PRO A 40 -4.49 -11.82 -11.66
C PRO A 40 -5.13 -10.60 -11.00
N THR A 41 -4.35 -9.79 -10.29
CA THR A 41 -4.82 -8.62 -9.55
C THR A 41 -4.23 -7.33 -10.15
N TYR A 42 -5.05 -6.34 -10.42
CA TYR A 42 -4.61 -5.06 -10.98
C TYR A 42 -3.63 -4.35 -10.04
N MET A 43 -2.47 -3.91 -10.57
CA MET A 43 -1.37 -3.26 -9.83
C MET A 43 -0.66 -4.12 -8.77
N ASP A 44 -0.89 -5.44 -8.77
CA ASP A 44 -0.14 -6.41 -7.96
C ASP A 44 0.88 -7.11 -8.88
N ASP A 45 2.11 -7.26 -8.45
CA ASP A 45 3.19 -7.87 -9.24
C ASP A 45 3.31 -9.39 -9.07
N ARG A 46 2.39 -10.01 -8.32
CA ARG A 46 2.19 -11.47 -8.35
C ARG A 46 1.63 -11.91 -9.68
N GLY A 47 2.12 -13.02 -10.21
CA GLY A 47 1.61 -13.45 -11.49
C GLY A 47 2.19 -14.75 -12.04
N VAL A 48 2.08 -14.89 -13.35
CA VAL A 48 2.55 -16.06 -14.09
C VAL A 48 3.22 -15.63 -15.41
N VAL A 49 4.31 -16.29 -15.75
CA VAL A 49 4.96 -16.12 -17.06
C VAL A 49 4.16 -16.86 -18.12
N SER A 50 3.70 -16.15 -19.13
CA SER A 50 2.85 -16.70 -20.18
C SER A 50 3.39 -16.40 -21.58
N VAL A 51 3.04 -17.25 -22.53
CA VAL A 51 3.17 -16.98 -23.97
C VAL A 51 1.82 -17.12 -24.65
N VAL A 52 1.60 -16.34 -25.70
CA VAL A 52 0.43 -16.45 -26.57
C VAL A 52 0.90 -16.45 -28.03
N ASP A 53 0.33 -17.33 -28.84
CA ASP A 53 0.59 -17.36 -30.28
C ASP A 53 -0.33 -16.40 -31.05
N LEU A 54 -0.09 -16.24 -32.36
CA LEU A 54 -0.91 -15.36 -33.20
C LEU A 54 -2.37 -15.82 -33.40
N ALA A 55 -2.68 -17.05 -33.01
CA ALA A 55 -4.05 -17.57 -33.00
C ALA A 55 -4.77 -17.33 -31.64
N GLY A 56 -4.10 -16.65 -30.68
CA GLY A 56 -4.65 -16.36 -29.36
C GLY A 56 -4.58 -17.54 -28.38
N GLN A 57 -3.82 -18.60 -28.68
CA GLN A 57 -3.65 -19.73 -27.78
C GLN A 57 -2.63 -19.39 -26.71
N LYS A 58 -3.13 -19.07 -25.51
CA LYS A 58 -2.29 -18.79 -24.33
C LYS A 58 -1.82 -20.07 -23.68
N ARG A 59 -0.57 -20.07 -23.23
CA ARG A 59 0.04 -21.11 -22.40
C ARG A 59 0.85 -20.47 -21.27
N VAL A 60 0.64 -20.97 -20.04
CA VAL A 60 1.45 -20.61 -18.88
C VAL A 60 2.74 -21.45 -18.92
N LEU A 61 3.88 -20.80 -18.78
CA LEU A 61 5.19 -21.44 -18.73
C LEU A 61 5.68 -21.63 -17.30
N SER A 62 5.41 -20.68 -16.41
CA SER A 62 5.82 -20.71 -15.01
C SER A 62 4.83 -19.97 -14.14
N ALA A 63 4.64 -20.41 -12.89
CA ALA A 63 3.67 -19.86 -11.93
C ALA A 63 4.21 -19.96 -10.50
N GLY A 64 3.51 -19.33 -9.54
CA GLY A 64 3.84 -19.39 -8.11
C GLY A 64 4.73 -18.24 -7.64
N TRP A 65 4.75 -17.14 -8.35
CA TRP A 65 5.59 -16.00 -8.04
C TRP A 65 4.83 -14.96 -7.20
N GLU A 66 5.43 -14.58 -6.07
CA GLU A 66 4.94 -13.48 -5.22
C GLU A 66 5.26 -12.11 -5.83
N SER A 67 6.34 -12.03 -6.62
CA SER A 67 6.70 -10.83 -7.37
C SER A 67 7.43 -11.24 -8.64
N GLU A 68 6.99 -10.68 -9.79
CA GLU A 68 7.67 -10.85 -11.07
C GLU A 68 7.75 -9.53 -11.84
N GLU A 69 8.92 -9.28 -12.44
CA GLU A 69 9.18 -8.05 -13.20
C GLU A 69 10.31 -8.28 -14.21
N GLY A 70 10.20 -7.64 -15.37
CA GLY A 70 11.21 -7.79 -16.42
C GLY A 70 11.16 -9.15 -17.12
N LEU A 71 11.08 -9.11 -18.45
CA LEU A 71 11.00 -10.30 -19.29
C LEU A 71 11.70 -10.07 -20.62
N ALA A 72 12.43 -11.08 -21.10
CA ALA A 72 13.04 -11.07 -22.43
C ALA A 72 13.09 -12.49 -23.05
N TRP A 73 13.11 -12.56 -24.36
CA TRP A 73 13.39 -13.81 -25.05
C TRP A 73 14.89 -14.09 -25.10
N SER A 74 15.27 -15.35 -24.99
CA SER A 74 16.62 -15.77 -25.42
C SER A 74 16.83 -15.44 -26.90
N PRO A 75 18.06 -15.17 -27.36
CA PRO A 75 18.31 -14.84 -28.76
C PRO A 75 17.84 -15.91 -29.76
N ARG A 76 17.79 -17.16 -29.33
CA ARG A 76 17.28 -18.30 -30.14
C ARG A 76 15.77 -18.43 -30.12
N GLY A 77 15.07 -17.71 -29.25
CA GLY A 77 13.61 -17.80 -29.07
C GLY A 77 13.10 -19.14 -28.49
N ASN A 78 13.95 -19.89 -27.82
CA ASN A 78 13.62 -21.17 -27.21
C ASN A 78 13.37 -21.11 -25.69
N GLU A 79 13.69 -20.00 -25.07
CA GLU A 79 13.47 -19.73 -23.65
C GLU A 79 12.96 -18.30 -23.43
N VAL A 80 12.15 -18.13 -22.40
CA VAL A 80 11.77 -16.84 -21.84
C VAL A 80 12.54 -16.67 -20.53
N TRP A 81 13.26 -15.55 -20.43
CA TRP A 81 13.99 -15.16 -19.24
C TRP A 81 13.21 -14.08 -18.50
N PHE A 82 13.21 -14.10 -17.18
CA PHE A 82 12.45 -13.16 -16.37
C PHE A 82 13.05 -13.03 -14.97
N SER A 83 12.67 -11.98 -14.27
CA SER A 83 13.03 -11.76 -12.87
C SER A 83 11.84 -12.08 -11.99
N ALA A 84 12.02 -12.89 -10.96
CA ALA A 84 10.96 -13.25 -10.04
C ALA A 84 11.47 -13.64 -8.65
N THR A 85 10.57 -13.67 -7.69
CA THR A 85 10.79 -14.26 -6.35
C THR A 85 9.54 -14.98 -5.87
N GLU A 86 9.74 -16.04 -5.11
CA GLU A 86 8.66 -16.79 -4.44
C GLU A 86 8.25 -16.14 -3.11
N THR A 87 9.13 -15.30 -2.54
CA THR A 87 8.89 -14.61 -1.28
C THR A 87 9.66 -13.29 -1.25
N GLY A 88 9.03 -12.23 -0.72
CA GLY A 88 9.65 -10.92 -0.56
C GLY A 88 9.89 -10.17 -1.87
N LEU A 89 10.86 -9.26 -1.88
CA LEU A 89 11.13 -8.34 -2.98
C LEU A 89 12.43 -8.63 -3.73
N GLN A 90 13.26 -9.55 -3.26
CA GLN A 90 14.58 -9.83 -3.86
C GLN A 90 14.46 -10.80 -5.04
N ARG A 91 14.16 -10.26 -6.20
CA ARG A 91 14.03 -11.04 -7.43
C ARG A 91 15.37 -11.62 -7.89
N ARG A 92 15.28 -12.79 -8.50
CA ARG A 92 16.39 -13.51 -9.15
C ARG A 92 16.06 -13.68 -10.63
N ILE A 93 17.07 -13.97 -11.45
CA ILE A 93 16.84 -14.23 -12.86
C ILE A 93 16.59 -15.73 -13.07
N TYR A 94 15.50 -16.01 -13.72
CA TYR A 94 15.10 -17.37 -14.15
C TYR A 94 15.02 -17.44 -15.67
N ALA A 95 15.12 -18.66 -16.18
CA ALA A 95 14.82 -18.99 -17.56
C ALA A 95 13.86 -20.18 -17.59
N VAL A 96 12.86 -20.11 -18.46
CA VAL A 96 11.90 -21.20 -18.68
C VAL A 96 11.82 -21.52 -20.17
N ASP A 97 11.94 -22.78 -20.53
CA ASP A 97 11.77 -23.22 -21.92
C ASP A 97 10.28 -23.27 -22.31
N LEU A 98 10.01 -23.42 -23.60
CA LEU A 98 8.63 -23.52 -24.10
C LEU A 98 7.89 -24.79 -23.66
N ARG A 99 8.52 -25.71 -22.94
CA ARG A 99 7.91 -26.91 -22.34
C ARG A 99 7.63 -26.73 -20.85
N GLY A 100 8.05 -25.59 -20.26
CA GLY A 100 7.87 -25.28 -18.84
C GLY A 100 9.02 -25.75 -17.94
N HIS A 101 10.17 -26.16 -18.48
CA HIS A 101 11.32 -26.49 -17.66
C HIS A 101 11.99 -25.20 -17.17
N LEU A 102 11.87 -24.97 -15.87
CA LEU A 102 12.37 -23.79 -15.17
C LEU A 102 13.78 -24.04 -14.64
N ARG A 103 14.65 -23.04 -14.74
CA ARG A 103 15.96 -23.00 -14.08
C ARG A 103 16.26 -21.61 -13.54
N GLN A 104 16.88 -21.53 -12.37
CA GLN A 104 17.48 -20.30 -11.89
C GLN A 104 18.81 -20.05 -12.63
N SER A 105 18.98 -18.89 -13.23
CA SER A 105 20.15 -18.55 -14.02
C SER A 105 21.13 -17.65 -13.26
N PHE A 106 20.60 -16.69 -12.47
CA PHE A 106 21.45 -15.74 -11.74
C PHE A 106 20.76 -15.21 -10.50
N SER A 107 21.56 -14.91 -9.47
CA SER A 107 21.13 -14.16 -8.29
C SER A 107 22.24 -13.24 -7.82
N ALA A 108 21.89 -12.08 -7.28
CA ALA A 108 22.81 -11.17 -6.62
C ALA A 108 22.19 -10.70 -5.30
N PRO A 109 22.98 -10.26 -4.33
CA PRO A 109 22.47 -9.53 -3.17
C PRO A 109 21.72 -8.27 -3.61
N GLY A 110 20.51 -8.07 -3.11
CA GLY A 110 19.55 -7.10 -3.62
C GLY A 110 18.76 -7.66 -4.81
N GLY A 111 17.63 -7.06 -5.13
CA GLY A 111 16.80 -7.45 -6.27
C GLY A 111 17.49 -7.17 -7.60
N VAL A 112 17.31 -8.06 -8.57
CA VAL A 112 17.75 -7.82 -9.96
C VAL A 112 16.57 -7.90 -10.91
N THR A 113 16.49 -6.95 -11.84
CA THR A 113 15.43 -6.90 -12.86
C THR A 113 16.04 -7.02 -14.24
N LEU A 114 15.54 -7.98 -15.02
CA LEU A 114 15.94 -8.19 -16.41
C LEU A 114 15.26 -7.13 -17.30
N GLN A 115 16.04 -6.29 -17.94
CA GLN A 115 15.52 -5.28 -18.84
C GLN A 115 15.43 -5.80 -20.28
N ASP A 116 16.49 -6.48 -20.74
CA ASP A 116 16.52 -7.06 -22.10
C ASP A 116 17.68 -8.05 -22.27
N ILE A 117 17.66 -8.82 -23.39
CA ILE A 117 18.73 -9.70 -23.84
C ILE A 117 19.09 -9.33 -25.28
N ALA A 118 20.34 -8.91 -25.49
CA ALA A 118 20.84 -8.60 -26.82
C ALA A 118 21.00 -9.83 -27.69
N PRO A 119 21.00 -9.71 -29.05
CA PRO A 119 21.20 -10.85 -29.97
C PRO A 119 22.51 -11.62 -29.76
N ASP A 120 23.52 -10.99 -29.20
CA ASP A 120 24.80 -11.62 -28.84
C ASP A 120 24.82 -12.29 -27.46
N GLY A 121 23.66 -12.30 -26.77
CA GLY A 121 23.49 -12.96 -25.47
C GLY A 121 23.91 -12.11 -24.27
N ARG A 122 24.22 -10.83 -24.44
CA ARG A 122 24.42 -9.90 -23.31
C ARG A 122 23.09 -9.57 -22.66
N LEU A 123 23.07 -9.60 -21.33
CA LEU A 123 21.90 -9.22 -20.55
C LEU A 123 22.04 -7.79 -20.06
N LEU A 124 20.96 -7.03 -20.19
CA LEU A 124 20.81 -5.73 -19.57
C LEU A 124 20.00 -5.93 -18.29
N LEU A 125 20.61 -5.66 -17.14
CA LEU A 125 20.02 -5.85 -15.81
C LEU A 125 20.03 -4.54 -15.06
N THR A 126 19.03 -4.29 -14.25
CA THR A 126 19.10 -3.34 -13.13
C THR A 126 19.24 -4.09 -11.82
N ARG A 127 20.00 -3.49 -10.91
CA ARG A 127 19.95 -3.82 -9.49
C ARG A 127 19.17 -2.71 -8.82
N ASP A 128 18.00 -3.06 -8.31
CA ASP A 128 17.06 -2.12 -7.76
C ASP A 128 17.11 -2.18 -6.23
N GLU A 129 17.40 -1.06 -5.61
CA GLU A 129 17.32 -0.88 -4.17
C GLU A 129 16.09 -0.01 -3.89
N GLN A 130 14.99 -0.69 -3.57
CA GLN A 130 13.75 -0.04 -3.18
C GLN A 130 13.63 -0.02 -1.66
N ARG A 131 13.33 1.15 -1.12
CA ARG A 131 13.15 1.35 0.32
C ARG A 131 11.94 2.22 0.58
N SER A 132 11.12 1.81 1.53
CA SER A 132 10.09 2.67 2.13
C SER A 132 10.50 3.00 3.56
N GLY A 133 10.56 4.28 3.86
CA GLY A 133 11.01 4.77 5.14
C GLY A 133 10.09 5.83 5.72
N ILE A 134 10.39 6.25 6.93
CA ILE A 134 9.61 7.21 7.70
C ILE A 134 10.47 8.39 8.11
N MET A 135 10.02 9.59 7.80
CA MET A 135 10.55 10.83 8.35
C MET A 135 9.56 11.43 9.33
N GLY A 136 10.06 12.11 10.35
CA GLY A 136 9.18 12.77 11.31
C GLY A 136 9.82 13.97 12.00
N SER A 137 8.97 14.78 12.62
CA SER A 137 9.38 15.96 13.38
C SER A 137 8.49 16.14 14.61
N THR A 138 9.10 16.60 15.70
CA THR A 138 8.43 16.94 16.95
C THR A 138 8.51 18.44 17.22
N PRO A 139 7.71 18.98 18.16
CA PRO A 139 7.80 20.40 18.54
C PRO A 139 9.22 20.79 18.95
N GLY A 140 9.73 21.90 18.39
CA GLY A 140 11.07 22.41 18.69
C GLY A 140 12.22 21.70 17.95
N ALA A 141 11.95 20.67 17.15
CA ALA A 141 12.98 20.07 16.32
C ALA A 141 13.41 21.04 15.20
N THR A 142 14.73 21.19 15.01
CA THR A 142 15.29 22.04 13.94
C THR A 142 15.39 21.35 12.60
N ARG A 143 15.24 20.01 12.58
CA ARG A 143 15.27 19.16 11.38
C ARG A 143 14.43 17.91 11.59
N GLU A 144 13.95 17.36 10.49
CA GLU A 144 13.32 16.05 10.48
C GLU A 144 14.31 14.94 10.85
N ARG A 145 13.77 13.86 11.36
CA ARG A 145 14.53 12.68 11.77
C ARG A 145 14.07 11.47 10.98
N ASP A 146 15.01 10.64 10.56
CA ASP A 146 14.71 9.32 10.01
C ASP A 146 14.25 8.40 11.15
N LEU A 147 13.03 7.91 11.04
CA LEU A 147 12.36 7.03 12.00
C LEU A 147 12.10 5.65 11.40
N SER A 148 12.66 5.34 10.24
CA SER A 148 12.58 4.02 9.63
C SER A 148 13.20 2.95 10.53
N TRP A 149 12.73 1.73 10.39
CA TRP A 149 13.30 0.59 11.13
C TRP A 149 14.13 -0.30 10.21
N LEU A 150 13.48 -1.00 9.31
CA LEU A 150 14.11 -1.92 8.37
C LEU A 150 14.01 -1.36 6.94
N ASP A 151 13.61 -2.17 5.99
CA ASP A 151 13.59 -1.84 4.57
C ASP A 151 12.24 -1.31 4.06
N TRP A 152 11.13 -1.64 4.74
CA TRP A 152 9.79 -1.23 4.31
C TRP A 152 8.90 -0.80 5.48
N SER A 153 9.25 0.33 6.07
CA SER A 153 8.51 0.92 7.19
C SER A 153 7.43 1.88 6.69
N LEU A 154 6.18 1.70 7.12
CA LEU A 154 5.03 2.57 6.76
C LEU A 154 4.39 3.17 8.01
N PRO A 155 4.35 4.50 8.17
CA PRO A 155 3.70 5.13 9.31
C PRO A 155 2.18 5.00 9.19
N ILE A 156 1.50 4.66 10.30
CA ILE A 156 0.05 4.44 10.31
C ILE A 156 -0.67 5.43 11.23
N GLY A 157 -0.09 5.81 12.36
CA GLY A 157 -0.72 6.71 13.31
C GLY A 157 0.24 7.31 14.31
N LEU A 158 -0.21 8.38 14.98
CA LEU A 158 0.46 8.96 16.14
C LEU A 158 -0.34 8.65 17.41
N SER A 159 0.38 8.53 18.53
CA SER A 159 -0.23 8.43 19.85
C SER A 159 -1.05 9.68 20.17
N PRO A 160 -2.03 9.60 21.10
CA PRO A 160 -2.87 10.75 21.45
C PRO A 160 -2.09 11.99 21.92
N ASP A 161 -0.94 11.78 22.56
CA ASP A 161 -0.03 12.85 23.00
C ASP A 161 0.95 13.33 21.91
N GLY A 162 0.95 12.67 20.74
CA GLY A 162 1.80 13.01 19.59
C GLY A 162 3.29 12.70 19.77
N ASN A 163 3.67 11.90 20.76
CA ASN A 163 5.07 11.58 21.07
C ASN A 163 5.56 10.26 20.46
N GLU A 164 4.65 9.35 20.17
CA GLU A 164 4.95 8.04 19.58
C GLU A 164 4.23 7.86 18.25
N MET A 165 4.80 7.06 17.38
CA MET A 165 4.13 6.57 16.18
C MET A 165 3.92 5.08 16.24
N VAL A 166 2.84 4.60 15.65
CA VAL A 166 2.67 3.21 15.24
C VAL A 166 2.92 3.09 13.75
N PHE A 167 3.59 2.03 13.36
CA PHE A 167 3.95 1.76 11.98
C PHE A 167 3.98 0.27 11.67
N ASP A 168 3.89 -0.06 10.40
CA ASP A 168 4.09 -1.41 9.90
C ASP A 168 5.49 -1.56 9.33
N GLU A 169 6.11 -2.70 9.60
CA GLU A 169 7.26 -3.19 8.85
C GLU A 169 6.77 -4.28 7.89
N GLN A 170 6.80 -4.00 6.60
CA GLN A 170 6.23 -4.85 5.55
C GLN A 170 7.28 -5.50 4.65
N GLY A 171 8.57 -5.18 4.84
CA GLY A 171 9.67 -5.78 4.08
C GLY A 171 9.93 -7.24 4.42
N ASP A 172 10.96 -7.81 3.80
CA ASP A 172 11.34 -9.23 3.96
C ASP A 172 11.53 -9.63 5.42
N GLN A 173 11.94 -8.70 6.28
CA GLN A 173 12.15 -8.93 7.70
C GLN A 173 10.91 -8.65 8.57
N GLY A 174 9.83 -8.12 7.99
CA GLY A 174 8.55 -7.94 8.66
C GLY A 174 7.81 -9.25 8.95
N GLY A 175 8.23 -10.35 8.34
CA GLY A 175 7.62 -11.66 8.46
C GLY A 175 6.34 -11.83 7.62
N PRO A 176 5.75 -13.04 7.63
CA PRO A 176 4.65 -13.40 6.69
C PRO A 176 3.34 -12.67 6.96
N THR A 177 3.17 -12.06 8.12
CA THR A 177 1.98 -11.29 8.49
C THR A 177 2.28 -9.82 8.71
N TYR A 178 3.49 -9.36 8.35
CA TYR A 178 4.06 -8.06 8.72
C TYR A 178 4.25 -7.92 10.23
N THR A 179 4.92 -6.84 10.64
CA THR A 179 5.13 -6.54 12.07
C THR A 179 4.63 -5.15 12.40
N VAL A 180 3.72 -5.07 13.38
CA VAL A 180 3.28 -3.82 13.99
C VAL A 180 4.29 -3.42 15.05
N ALA A 181 4.79 -2.19 14.97
CA ALA A 181 5.73 -1.65 15.96
C ALA A 181 5.36 -0.22 16.38
N VAL A 182 5.82 0.18 17.56
CA VAL A 182 5.76 1.56 18.04
C VAL A 182 7.15 2.14 18.22
N ARG A 183 7.28 3.45 18.04
CA ARG A 183 8.53 4.17 18.20
C ARG A 183 8.29 5.59 18.70
N ASP A 184 9.08 6.03 19.67
CA ASP A 184 9.15 7.43 20.10
C ASP A 184 9.72 8.31 18.97
N LEU A 185 9.08 9.43 18.68
CA LEU A 185 9.51 10.34 17.63
C LEU A 185 10.86 11.03 17.90
N ARG A 186 11.38 10.94 19.12
CA ARG A 186 12.74 11.37 19.47
C ARG A 186 13.82 10.39 19.03
N GLY A 187 13.42 9.20 18.52
CA GLY A 187 14.32 8.26 17.86
C GLY A 187 14.81 7.11 18.72
N SER A 188 14.08 6.72 19.76
CA SER A 188 14.34 5.48 20.50
C SER A 188 14.22 4.25 19.58
N PRO A 189 14.85 3.12 19.93
CA PRO A 189 14.64 1.88 19.18
C PRO A 189 13.15 1.53 19.08
N PRO A 190 12.70 0.97 17.95
CA PRO A 190 11.32 0.50 17.82
C PRO A 190 11.02 -0.66 18.76
N VAL A 191 9.78 -0.74 19.21
CA VAL A 191 9.26 -1.82 20.04
C VAL A 191 8.22 -2.58 19.23
N PRO A 192 8.49 -3.85 18.81
CA PRO A 192 7.49 -4.66 18.12
C PRO A 192 6.37 -5.05 19.10
N LEU A 193 5.13 -4.89 18.65
CA LEU A 193 3.92 -5.25 19.40
C LEU A 193 3.40 -6.63 19.01
N GLY A 194 3.56 -7.03 17.74
CA GLY A 194 3.07 -8.29 17.22
C GLY A 194 2.93 -8.31 15.71
N GLY A 195 2.48 -9.45 15.17
CA GLY A 195 2.18 -9.57 13.75
C GLY A 195 0.88 -8.88 13.37
N GLY A 196 0.81 -8.36 12.14
CA GLY A 196 -0.37 -7.73 11.57
C GLY A 196 -0.07 -6.44 10.83
N MET A 197 -1.13 -5.81 10.33
CA MET A 197 -1.13 -4.44 9.80
C MET A 197 -1.77 -3.51 10.82
N ALA A 198 -1.07 -2.44 11.17
CA ALA A 198 -1.50 -1.52 12.20
C ALA A 198 -2.74 -0.69 11.81
N GLY A 199 -3.57 -0.42 12.78
CA GLY A 199 -4.51 0.69 12.82
C GLY A 199 -4.03 1.78 13.79
N GLY A 200 -4.97 2.52 14.37
CA GLY A 200 -4.67 3.61 15.29
C GLY A 200 -4.47 3.16 16.74
N PHE A 201 -3.85 4.05 17.53
CA PHE A 201 -3.83 3.96 18.98
C PHE A 201 -5.22 4.14 19.58
N SER A 202 -5.49 3.44 20.70
CA SER A 202 -6.63 3.78 21.54
C SER A 202 -6.49 5.18 22.16
N PRO A 203 -7.60 5.84 22.53
CA PRO A 203 -7.54 7.19 23.12
C PRO A 203 -6.72 7.29 24.42
N ASP A 204 -6.57 6.19 25.16
CA ASP A 204 -5.73 6.11 26.36
C ASP A 204 -4.27 5.69 26.04
N GLY A 205 -3.96 5.45 24.77
CA GLY A 205 -2.63 5.05 24.29
C GLY A 205 -2.20 3.62 24.65
N LYS A 206 -3.05 2.83 25.30
CA LYS A 206 -2.66 1.49 25.80
C LYS A 206 -2.77 0.37 24.80
N TRP A 207 -3.48 0.57 23.71
CA TRP A 207 -3.74 -0.42 22.69
C TRP A 207 -3.50 0.15 21.29
N VAL A 208 -3.09 -0.73 20.38
CA VAL A 208 -3.11 -0.51 18.94
C VAL A 208 -4.07 -1.52 18.33
N ALA A 209 -5.02 -1.06 17.54
CA ALA A 209 -5.82 -1.95 16.71
C ALA A 209 -4.98 -2.45 15.53
N ALA A 210 -5.12 -3.70 15.12
CA ALA A 210 -4.41 -4.26 13.98
C ALA A 210 -5.23 -5.37 13.31
N THR A 211 -4.87 -5.74 12.08
CA THR A 211 -5.45 -6.90 11.40
C THR A 211 -4.39 -7.89 10.99
N ILE A 212 -4.68 -9.18 11.13
CA ILE A 212 -3.88 -10.26 10.58
C ILE A 212 -4.51 -10.70 9.27
N ASN A 213 -3.75 -10.63 8.18
CA ASN A 213 -4.18 -11.02 6.83
C ASN A 213 -5.54 -10.42 6.41
N TYR A 214 -5.83 -9.17 6.82
CA TYR A 214 -7.10 -8.47 6.57
C TYR A 214 -8.37 -9.18 7.12
N GLY A 215 -8.25 -10.39 7.67
CA GLY A 215 -9.40 -11.20 8.07
C GLY A 215 -9.65 -11.27 9.57
N GLN A 216 -8.63 -10.99 10.39
CA GLN A 216 -8.74 -11.07 11.84
C GLN A 216 -8.36 -9.76 12.52
N LEU A 217 -9.30 -9.13 13.19
CA LEU A 217 -9.04 -7.94 14.01
C LEU A 217 -8.45 -8.34 15.36
N VAL A 218 -7.37 -7.66 15.74
CA VAL A 218 -6.65 -7.87 17.00
C VAL A 218 -6.34 -6.54 17.67
N LEU A 219 -6.26 -6.55 19.00
CA LEU A 219 -5.78 -5.44 19.83
C LEU A 219 -4.42 -5.84 20.40
N LEU A 220 -3.41 -5.04 20.14
CA LEU A 220 -2.03 -5.22 20.59
C LEU A 220 -1.76 -4.24 21.73
N PRO A 221 -1.30 -4.69 22.92
CA PRO A 221 -0.96 -3.79 24.01
C PRO A 221 0.33 -3.02 23.70
N THR A 222 0.37 -1.73 24.01
CA THR A 222 1.57 -0.88 23.86
C THR A 222 2.57 -1.07 25.01
N GLY A 223 2.14 -1.67 26.11
CA GLY A 223 2.94 -2.03 27.27
C GLY A 223 2.85 -3.52 27.60
N ALA A 224 3.10 -3.88 28.84
CA ALA A 224 2.94 -5.26 29.31
C ALA A 224 1.48 -5.73 29.14
N GLY A 225 1.28 -6.89 28.55
CA GLY A 225 -0.05 -7.46 28.32
C GLY A 225 -0.04 -8.54 27.25
N THR A 226 -1.22 -9.08 26.96
CA THR A 226 -1.44 -10.07 25.90
C THR A 226 -2.38 -9.52 24.85
N SER A 227 -2.12 -9.84 23.59
CA SER A 227 -2.99 -9.47 22.47
C SER A 227 -4.40 -10.06 22.64
N ARG A 228 -5.40 -9.35 22.16
CA ARG A 228 -6.81 -9.78 22.19
C ARG A 228 -7.35 -9.87 20.78
N ARG A 229 -8.02 -10.97 20.45
CA ARG A 229 -8.80 -11.08 19.22
C ARG A 229 -10.18 -10.46 19.42
N VAL A 230 -10.66 -9.72 18.45
CA VAL A 230 -12.03 -9.20 18.41
C VAL A 230 -12.83 -10.08 17.45
N ASP A 231 -14.02 -10.51 17.87
CA ASP A 231 -14.94 -11.27 17.02
C ASP A 231 -15.26 -10.45 15.76
N SER A 232 -15.15 -11.05 14.59
CA SER A 232 -15.39 -10.35 13.32
C SER A 232 -16.85 -9.91 13.12
N GLY A 233 -17.79 -10.54 13.84
CA GLY A 233 -19.22 -10.28 13.67
C GLY A 233 -19.74 -10.49 12.23
N GLY A 234 -19.00 -11.26 11.42
CA GLY A 234 -19.31 -11.56 10.02
C GLY A 234 -18.51 -10.74 8.99
N ILE A 235 -17.64 -9.83 9.40
CA ILE A 235 -16.68 -9.16 8.49
C ILE A 235 -15.71 -10.21 7.94
N GLN A 236 -15.61 -10.27 6.62
CA GLN A 236 -14.69 -11.17 5.91
C GLN A 236 -13.36 -10.51 5.62
N GLN A 237 -13.38 -9.21 5.33
CA GLN A 237 -12.18 -8.44 5.04
C GLN A 237 -12.27 -7.06 5.68
N TYR A 238 -11.23 -6.68 6.39
CA TYR A 238 -11.06 -5.35 6.99
C TYR A 238 -10.21 -4.48 6.07
N GLY A 239 -10.68 -3.26 5.79
CA GLY A 239 -9.89 -2.24 5.11
C GLY A 239 -9.33 -1.21 6.11
N HIS A 240 -8.23 -0.59 5.75
CA HIS A 240 -7.55 0.42 6.56
C HIS A 240 -7.95 1.85 6.16
N PRO A 241 -7.81 2.83 7.08
CA PRO A 241 -7.36 2.70 8.47
C PRO A 241 -8.41 2.08 9.40
N ILE A 242 -7.96 1.46 10.50
CA ILE A 242 -8.81 1.03 11.62
C ILE A 242 -8.55 1.98 12.78
N LEU A 243 -9.57 2.72 13.20
CA LEU A 243 -9.43 3.79 14.16
C LEU A 243 -10.40 3.61 15.33
N TRP A 244 -10.08 4.23 16.44
CA TRP A 244 -10.92 4.21 17.63
C TRP A 244 -11.89 5.39 17.64
N LEU A 245 -13.10 5.16 18.14
CA LEU A 245 -13.95 6.26 18.58
C LEU A 245 -13.37 6.88 19.87
N PRO A 246 -13.67 8.16 20.14
CA PRO A 246 -13.16 8.86 21.33
C PRO A 246 -13.56 8.21 22.67
N ASP A 247 -14.60 7.36 22.67
CA ASP A 247 -15.05 6.63 23.86
C ASP A 247 -14.10 5.50 24.27
N GLY A 248 -13.14 5.12 23.42
CA GLY A 248 -12.21 4.02 23.64
C GLY A 248 -12.84 2.62 23.68
N LYS A 249 -14.13 2.50 23.34
CA LYS A 249 -14.88 1.24 23.38
C LYS A 249 -15.24 0.71 22.00
N GLN A 250 -15.15 1.53 20.97
CA GLN A 250 -15.58 1.17 19.64
C GLN A 250 -14.49 1.48 18.61
N LEU A 251 -14.44 0.65 17.57
CA LEU A 251 -13.59 0.82 16.42
C LEU A 251 -14.40 1.22 15.19
N VAL A 252 -13.78 2.02 14.33
CA VAL A 252 -14.31 2.42 13.03
C VAL A 252 -13.36 1.89 11.97
N PHE A 253 -13.88 1.25 10.93
CA PHE A 253 -13.11 0.71 9.83
C PHE A 253 -13.97 0.58 8.57
N SER A 254 -13.36 0.45 7.42
CA SER A 254 -14.03 -0.10 6.23
C SER A 254 -13.98 -1.63 6.29
N GLY A 255 -15.04 -2.30 5.85
CA GLY A 255 -15.09 -3.76 5.87
C GLY A 255 -16.04 -4.32 4.83
N GLU A 256 -15.88 -5.60 4.56
CA GLU A 256 -16.71 -6.34 3.60
C GLU A 256 -17.44 -7.48 4.31
N LEU A 257 -18.74 -7.57 4.08
CA LEU A 257 -19.57 -8.74 4.41
C LEU A 257 -19.67 -9.64 3.18
N ALA A 258 -20.06 -10.90 3.39
CA ALA A 258 -20.23 -11.86 2.30
C ALA A 258 -21.13 -11.32 1.19
N GLY A 259 -20.58 -11.21 -0.02
CA GLY A 259 -21.30 -10.78 -1.22
C GLY A 259 -21.70 -9.29 -1.27
N ARG A 260 -21.12 -8.45 -0.38
CA ARG A 260 -21.40 -7.02 -0.33
C ARG A 260 -20.12 -6.22 -0.55
N ALA A 261 -20.24 -5.04 -1.15
CA ALA A 261 -19.11 -4.13 -1.32
C ALA A 261 -18.69 -3.51 0.02
N ALA A 262 -17.43 -3.06 0.09
CA ALA A 262 -16.88 -2.40 1.28
C ALA A 262 -17.69 -1.17 1.68
N GLN A 263 -17.88 -0.99 3.00
CA GLN A 263 -18.51 0.19 3.61
C GLN A 263 -17.95 0.44 5.00
N CYS A 264 -18.22 1.59 5.59
CA CYS A 264 -17.76 1.89 6.95
C CYS A 264 -18.64 1.21 8.01
N PHE A 265 -17.96 0.61 8.99
CA PHE A 265 -18.59 -0.02 10.14
C PHE A 265 -18.10 0.58 11.46
N VAL A 266 -18.93 0.46 12.49
CA VAL A 266 -18.59 0.66 13.89
C VAL A 266 -18.80 -0.65 14.61
N GLN A 267 -17.83 -1.05 15.44
CA GLN A 267 -17.87 -2.29 16.22
C GLN A 267 -17.31 -2.09 17.61
N ASN A 268 -17.97 -2.71 18.62
CA ASN A 268 -17.46 -2.71 19.97
C ASN A 268 -16.22 -3.62 20.09
N ILE A 269 -15.21 -3.21 20.85
CA ILE A 269 -13.99 -4.00 21.09
C ILE A 269 -14.24 -5.29 21.87
N GLU A 270 -15.33 -5.37 22.62
CA GLU A 270 -15.75 -6.61 23.27
C GLU A 270 -16.39 -7.61 22.29
N GLY A 271 -16.52 -7.25 21.01
CA GLY A 271 -17.12 -8.05 19.96
C GLY A 271 -18.56 -7.67 19.66
N GLY A 272 -19.25 -8.58 18.99
CA GLY A 272 -20.63 -8.39 18.56
C GLY A 272 -20.74 -7.97 17.09
N LYS A 273 -21.99 -7.83 16.62
CA LYS A 273 -22.26 -7.54 15.20
C LYS A 273 -21.89 -6.09 14.85
N PRO A 274 -21.02 -5.87 13.85
CA PRO A 274 -20.70 -4.54 13.37
C PRO A 274 -21.93 -3.83 12.81
N ARG A 275 -22.04 -2.54 13.07
CA ARG A 275 -23.11 -1.67 12.56
C ARG A 275 -22.56 -0.86 11.38
N ALA A 276 -23.17 -1.00 10.20
CA ALA A 276 -22.88 -0.16 9.06
C ALA A 276 -23.27 1.30 9.33
N VAL A 277 -22.41 2.24 8.96
CA VAL A 277 -22.62 3.69 9.13
C VAL A 277 -22.61 4.46 7.82
N THR A 278 -22.23 3.81 6.72
CA THR A 278 -22.26 4.39 5.36
C THR A 278 -22.94 3.43 4.39
N PRO A 279 -23.34 3.90 3.20
CA PRO A 279 -23.67 3.03 2.08
C PRO A 279 -22.46 2.20 1.60
N GLU A 280 -22.72 1.15 0.83
CA GLU A 280 -21.70 0.40 0.11
C GLU A 280 -20.94 1.29 -0.89
N GLY A 281 -19.65 1.01 -1.09
CA GLY A 281 -18.76 1.82 -1.94
C GLY A 281 -18.19 3.05 -1.25
N VAL A 282 -18.43 3.22 0.06
CA VAL A 282 -17.88 4.32 0.86
C VAL A 282 -16.88 3.76 1.88
N THR A 283 -15.65 4.22 1.82
CA THR A 283 -14.51 3.70 2.61
C THR A 283 -13.67 4.85 3.19
N TRP A 284 -12.49 4.54 3.76
CA TRP A 284 -11.61 5.54 4.37
C TRP A 284 -12.28 6.26 5.54
N CYS A 285 -12.68 5.49 6.55
CA CYS A 285 -13.59 5.87 7.62
C CYS A 285 -12.84 6.53 8.78
N LEU A 286 -12.97 7.85 8.94
CA LEU A 286 -12.25 8.66 9.93
C LEU A 286 -13.24 9.26 10.93
N PRO A 287 -13.24 8.81 12.21
CA PRO A 287 -14.11 9.38 13.23
C PRO A 287 -13.71 10.80 13.58
N SER A 288 -14.70 11.66 13.79
CA SER A 288 -14.45 13.02 14.30
C SER A 288 -14.00 12.99 15.76
N PRO A 289 -13.22 13.99 16.22
CA PRO A 289 -12.74 14.02 17.61
C PRO A 289 -13.84 14.15 18.65
N ASP A 290 -15.03 14.62 18.28
CA ASP A 290 -16.21 14.68 19.14
C ASP A 290 -17.09 13.40 19.05
N GLY A 291 -16.71 12.43 18.23
CA GLY A 291 -17.41 11.16 18.06
C GLY A 291 -18.77 11.25 17.38
N LYS A 292 -19.12 12.37 16.74
CA LYS A 292 -20.44 12.57 16.13
C LYS A 292 -20.49 12.23 14.65
N TRP A 293 -19.36 12.24 13.95
CA TRP A 293 -19.27 12.11 12.52
C TRP A 293 -18.23 11.08 12.11
N ILE A 294 -18.49 10.41 11.00
CA ILE A 294 -17.50 9.69 10.24
C ILE A 294 -17.24 10.45 8.93
N ALA A 295 -16.03 10.97 8.76
CA ALA A 295 -15.60 11.44 7.45
C ALA A 295 -15.17 10.25 6.61
N ALA A 296 -15.75 10.08 5.43
CA ALA A 296 -15.46 8.92 4.58
C ALA A 296 -15.47 9.31 3.10
N ARG A 297 -14.83 8.49 2.26
CA ARG A 297 -14.66 8.72 0.83
C ARG A 297 -15.55 7.78 0.01
N ASP A 298 -16.31 8.33 -0.88
CA ASP A 298 -17.01 7.61 -1.93
C ASP A 298 -16.01 7.16 -3.00
N LEU A 299 -15.94 5.87 -3.30
CA LEU A 299 -14.96 5.30 -4.23
C LEU A 299 -15.25 5.67 -5.70
N ALA A 300 -16.50 5.90 -6.06
CA ALA A 300 -16.89 6.22 -7.43
C ALA A 300 -16.61 7.68 -7.77
N THR A 301 -16.97 8.59 -6.86
CA THR A 301 -16.84 10.05 -7.07
C THR A 301 -15.53 10.61 -6.53
N LYS A 302 -14.80 9.85 -5.69
CA LYS A 302 -13.61 10.27 -4.93
C LYS A 302 -13.86 11.42 -3.95
N GLN A 303 -15.13 11.74 -3.68
CA GLN A 303 -15.51 12.83 -2.78
C GLN A 303 -15.52 12.37 -1.32
N GLY A 304 -15.02 13.23 -0.44
CA GLY A 304 -15.18 13.07 1.00
C GLY A 304 -16.51 13.64 1.49
N ARG A 305 -17.22 12.89 2.36
CA ARG A 305 -18.48 13.29 2.98
C ARG A 305 -18.48 12.98 4.48
N LEU A 306 -19.35 13.66 5.22
CA LEU A 306 -19.56 13.41 6.64
C LEU A 306 -20.86 12.64 6.84
N TYR A 307 -20.77 11.51 7.52
CA TYR A 307 -21.87 10.64 7.87
C TYR A 307 -22.12 10.75 9.37
N PRO A 308 -23.35 11.09 9.82
CA PRO A 308 -23.65 11.16 11.26
C PRO A 308 -23.53 9.77 11.88
N LEU A 309 -22.84 9.65 13.03
CA LEU A 309 -22.68 8.36 13.70
C LEU A 309 -24.00 7.79 14.21
N ASP A 310 -24.91 8.65 14.67
CA ASP A 310 -26.24 8.27 15.18
C ASP A 310 -27.30 8.13 14.09
N GLY A 311 -26.89 8.16 12.81
CA GLY A 311 -27.80 8.12 11.66
C GLY A 311 -28.25 9.51 11.23
N GLY A 312 -28.81 9.61 10.01
CA GLY A 312 -29.26 10.85 9.39
C GLY A 312 -28.61 11.09 8.04
N GLU A 313 -28.90 12.24 7.44
CA GLU A 313 -28.42 12.58 6.10
C GLU A 313 -26.92 12.94 6.08
N PRO A 314 -26.15 12.34 5.18
CA PRO A 314 -24.76 12.70 4.99
C PRO A 314 -24.62 14.07 4.36
N ARG A 315 -23.59 14.83 4.76
CA ARG A 315 -23.32 16.16 4.21
C ARG A 315 -21.96 16.22 3.49
N ALA A 316 -21.88 17.07 2.48
CA ALA A 316 -20.61 17.39 1.83
C ALA A 316 -19.68 18.16 2.79
N VAL A 317 -18.37 18.09 2.54
CA VAL A 317 -17.38 18.90 3.20
C VAL A 317 -17.05 20.08 2.27
N PRO A 318 -17.52 21.31 2.55
CA PRO A 318 -17.20 22.46 1.72
C PRO A 318 -15.69 22.65 1.58
N GLY A 319 -15.21 22.94 0.37
CA GLY A 319 -13.80 23.19 0.09
C GLY A 319 -12.89 21.96 0.05
N LEU A 320 -13.39 20.76 0.31
CA LEU A 320 -12.65 19.51 0.08
C LEU A 320 -12.77 19.10 -1.37
N MET A 321 -11.64 18.88 -2.04
CA MET A 321 -11.61 18.49 -3.45
C MET A 321 -11.66 16.97 -3.62
N PRO A 322 -12.20 16.44 -4.72
CA PRO A 322 -12.17 15.01 -5.02
C PRO A 322 -10.73 14.49 -5.07
N GLY A 323 -10.48 13.36 -4.43
CA GLY A 323 -9.16 12.71 -4.40
C GLY A 323 -8.17 13.27 -3.38
N GLU A 324 -8.45 14.38 -2.71
CA GLU A 324 -7.60 14.85 -1.62
C GLU A 324 -7.60 13.88 -0.44
N ASN A 325 -6.45 13.69 0.18
CA ASN A 325 -6.37 13.04 1.48
C ASN A 325 -6.82 14.04 2.56
N PHE A 326 -7.52 13.52 3.56
CA PHE A 326 -8.03 14.34 4.65
C PHE A 326 -7.95 13.59 5.98
N THR A 327 -7.81 14.34 7.06
CA THR A 327 -7.87 13.86 8.44
C THR A 327 -8.42 14.95 9.35
N TRP A 328 -8.90 14.56 10.54
CA TRP A 328 -9.39 15.54 11.51
C TRP A 328 -8.25 16.26 12.22
N THR A 329 -8.50 17.51 12.60
CA THR A 329 -7.74 18.20 13.65
C THR A 329 -8.36 17.88 15.03
N SER A 330 -7.76 18.36 16.12
CA SER A 330 -8.38 18.28 17.46
C SER A 330 -9.68 19.08 17.59
N ASP A 331 -9.87 20.10 16.77
CA ASP A 331 -11.12 20.86 16.69
C ASP A 331 -12.02 20.27 15.60
N PRO A 332 -13.23 19.76 15.94
CA PRO A 332 -14.14 19.15 14.99
C PRO A 332 -14.68 20.10 13.90
N LYS A 333 -14.38 21.38 13.96
CA LYS A 333 -14.69 22.36 12.90
C LYS A 333 -13.66 22.38 11.78
N PHE A 334 -12.53 21.69 11.95
CA PHE A 334 -11.44 21.74 11.00
C PHE A 334 -10.93 20.33 10.61
N MET A 335 -10.46 20.25 9.38
CA MET A 335 -9.72 19.09 8.87
C MET A 335 -8.39 19.56 8.29
N TYR A 336 -7.41 18.66 8.26
CA TYR A 336 -6.27 18.80 7.37
C TYR A 336 -6.64 18.12 6.04
N ALA A 337 -6.47 18.86 4.95
CA ALA A 337 -6.62 18.34 3.59
C ALA A 337 -5.28 18.44 2.88
N SER A 338 -4.88 17.39 2.17
CA SER A 338 -3.60 17.38 1.46
C SER A 338 -3.74 16.82 0.06
N GLN A 339 -3.03 17.45 -0.86
CA GLN A 339 -2.88 16.97 -2.22
C GLN A 339 -1.43 16.56 -2.42
N GLY A 340 -1.23 15.28 -2.77
CA GLY A 340 0.09 14.72 -2.95
C GLY A 340 0.78 15.21 -4.22
N GLY A 341 2.08 15.46 -4.11
CA GLY A 341 3.02 15.54 -5.21
C GLY A 341 4.11 14.48 -5.02
N GLN A 342 4.91 14.21 -6.04
CA GLN A 342 6.00 13.23 -5.93
C GLN A 342 7.07 13.67 -4.93
N THR A 343 7.42 14.94 -4.90
CA THR A 343 8.53 15.48 -4.11
C THR A 343 8.13 16.44 -3.00
N SER A 344 6.88 16.92 -2.99
CA SER A 344 6.35 17.79 -1.92
C SER A 344 4.85 17.59 -1.75
N VAL A 345 4.35 17.84 -0.55
CA VAL A 345 2.92 17.79 -0.23
C VAL A 345 2.52 19.06 0.52
N LYS A 346 1.50 19.73 0.00
CA LYS A 346 0.89 20.87 0.67
C LYS A 346 -0.27 20.42 1.53
N ILE A 347 -0.27 20.81 2.78
CA ILE A 347 -1.30 20.51 3.77
C ILE A 347 -2.05 21.80 4.08
N TYR A 348 -3.35 21.76 3.93
CA TYR A 348 -4.24 22.88 4.21
C TYR A 348 -5.07 22.59 5.45
N ARG A 349 -5.24 23.57 6.30
CA ARG A 349 -6.27 23.56 7.33
C ARG A 349 -7.57 24.06 6.72
N LEU A 350 -8.57 23.17 6.67
CA LEU A 350 -9.86 23.38 6.03
C LEU A 350 -10.94 23.56 7.10
N ASN A 351 -11.66 24.67 7.09
CA ASN A 351 -12.87 24.85 7.89
C ASN A 351 -14.02 24.12 7.21
N ILE A 352 -14.53 23.06 7.84
CA ILE A 352 -15.57 22.19 7.25
C ILE A 352 -16.97 22.82 7.21
N VAL A 353 -17.17 23.99 7.83
CA VAL A 353 -18.43 24.74 7.81
C VAL A 353 -18.44 25.77 6.69
N THR A 354 -17.35 26.53 6.57
CA THR A 354 -17.25 27.65 5.61
C THR A 354 -16.57 27.28 4.30
N GLY A 355 -15.81 26.18 4.26
CA GLY A 355 -14.99 25.80 3.13
C GLY A 355 -13.67 26.58 3.00
N GLN A 356 -13.38 27.49 3.94
CA GLN A 356 -12.16 28.30 3.91
C GLN A 356 -10.94 27.39 4.12
N ARG A 357 -9.93 27.57 3.26
CA ARG A 357 -8.66 26.83 3.28
C ARG A 357 -7.52 27.80 3.61
N GLN A 358 -6.64 27.37 4.48
CA GLN A 358 -5.39 28.06 4.80
C GLN A 358 -4.23 27.08 4.66
N LEU A 359 -3.18 27.46 3.92
CA LEU A 359 -1.95 26.67 3.89
C LEU A 359 -1.41 26.54 5.31
N PHE A 360 -1.32 25.30 5.79
CA PHE A 360 -0.86 24.98 7.14
C PHE A 360 0.63 24.64 7.11
N LYS A 361 1.02 23.75 6.19
CA LYS A 361 2.38 23.25 6.08
C LYS A 361 2.68 22.76 4.67
N GLU A 362 3.92 22.89 4.26
CA GLU A 362 4.48 22.18 3.11
C GLU A 362 5.56 21.21 3.60
N VAL A 363 5.42 19.94 3.24
CA VAL A 363 6.38 18.87 3.56
C VAL A 363 7.20 18.60 2.32
N THR A 364 8.50 18.81 2.40
CA THR A 364 9.46 18.57 1.31
C THR A 364 10.69 17.90 1.92
N PRO A 365 11.01 16.65 1.57
CA PRO A 365 12.22 15.98 2.04
C PRO A 365 13.46 16.76 1.65
N THR A 366 14.46 16.78 2.53
CA THR A 366 15.76 17.43 2.24
C THR A 366 16.55 16.71 1.17
N ASP A 367 16.36 15.40 1.00
CA ASP A 367 16.97 14.60 -0.05
C ASP A 367 15.89 13.95 -0.91
N VAL A 368 15.81 14.36 -2.17
CA VAL A 368 14.85 13.86 -3.16
C VAL A 368 15.47 12.85 -4.13
N THR A 369 16.71 12.43 -3.93
CA THR A 369 17.40 11.45 -4.80
C THR A 369 16.64 10.13 -4.81
N GLY A 370 16.23 9.66 -5.98
CA GLY A 370 15.46 8.42 -6.15
C GLY A 370 14.07 8.43 -5.52
N LEU A 371 13.56 9.58 -5.06
CA LEU A 371 12.26 9.67 -4.43
C LEU A 371 11.14 9.39 -5.45
N CYS A 372 10.38 8.32 -5.22
CA CYS A 372 9.22 7.95 -6.02
C CYS A 372 7.94 8.64 -5.55
N GLY A 373 7.85 8.97 -4.27
CA GLY A 373 6.70 9.68 -3.71
C GLY A 373 6.70 9.75 -2.19
N LEU A 374 5.83 10.62 -1.71
CA LEU A 374 5.48 10.75 -0.29
C LEU A 374 4.12 10.12 -0.05
N ASN A 375 3.98 9.41 1.04
CA ASN A 375 2.76 8.73 1.42
C ASN A 375 2.49 8.85 2.92
N HIS A 376 1.29 8.46 3.35
CA HIS A 376 0.92 8.35 4.76
C HIS A 376 1.35 9.56 5.62
N ILE A 377 0.98 10.78 5.18
CA ILE A 377 1.29 11.98 5.97
C ILE A 377 0.32 12.07 7.13
N ILE A 378 0.86 12.01 8.33
CA ILE A 378 0.11 11.94 9.58
C ILE A 378 0.55 13.10 10.47
N LEU A 379 -0.40 13.89 10.91
CA LEU A 379 -0.19 14.98 11.87
C LEU A 379 -0.77 14.57 13.22
N SER A 380 -0.13 15.00 14.30
CA SER A 380 -0.78 14.99 15.61
C SER A 380 -2.04 15.86 15.59
N ALA A 381 -2.99 15.60 16.47
CA ALA A 381 -4.25 16.32 16.50
C ALA A 381 -4.08 17.84 16.68
N ASP A 382 -3.02 18.27 17.36
CA ASP A 382 -2.64 19.69 17.53
C ASP A 382 -1.77 20.22 16.37
N GLY A 383 -1.37 19.38 15.42
CA GLY A 383 -0.55 19.71 14.26
C GLY A 383 0.92 20.01 14.56
N ARG A 384 1.39 19.77 15.79
CA ARG A 384 2.77 20.11 16.19
C ARG A 384 3.79 19.04 15.84
N SER A 385 3.39 17.76 15.92
CA SER A 385 4.18 16.63 15.47
C SER A 385 3.64 16.11 14.14
N TYR A 386 4.51 15.56 13.32
CA TYR A 386 4.11 14.89 12.10
C TYR A 386 5.11 13.80 11.73
N VAL A 387 4.60 12.83 11.00
CA VAL A 387 5.39 11.80 10.32
C VAL A 387 4.87 11.64 8.89
N TYR A 388 5.74 11.22 8.00
CA TYR A 388 5.34 10.81 6.66
C TYR A 388 6.18 9.64 6.17
N GLY A 389 5.56 8.80 5.35
CA GLY A 389 6.24 7.77 4.60
C GLY A 389 6.84 8.33 3.31
N TYR A 390 7.95 7.75 2.89
CA TYR A 390 8.54 7.98 1.57
C TYR A 390 8.93 6.66 0.93
N THR A 391 8.84 6.59 -0.39
CA THR A 391 9.38 5.47 -1.15
C THR A 391 10.50 5.98 -2.03
N ARG A 392 11.65 5.30 -1.98
CA ARG A 392 12.85 5.61 -2.75
C ARG A 392 13.24 4.39 -3.57
N LEU A 393 13.59 4.62 -4.82
CA LEU A 393 14.15 3.62 -5.72
C LEU A 393 15.48 4.13 -6.25
N LEU A 394 16.54 3.38 -6.01
CA LEU A 394 17.85 3.58 -6.62
C LEU A 394 18.15 2.38 -7.49
N SER A 395 18.56 2.61 -8.72
CA SER A 395 18.81 1.55 -9.69
C SER A 395 20.20 1.74 -10.33
N ASP A 396 20.99 0.68 -10.28
CA ASP A 396 22.25 0.57 -11.02
C ASP A 396 22.03 -0.28 -12.26
N LEU A 397 22.53 0.18 -13.41
CA LEU A 397 22.39 -0.53 -14.68
C LEU A 397 23.65 -1.34 -14.97
N TYR A 398 23.48 -2.62 -15.28
CA TYR A 398 24.57 -3.56 -15.58
C TYR A 398 24.41 -4.18 -16.97
N LEU A 399 25.51 -4.29 -17.70
CA LEU A 399 25.60 -5.11 -18.89
C LEU A 399 26.42 -6.37 -18.58
N VAL A 400 25.74 -7.52 -18.54
CA VAL A 400 26.32 -8.79 -18.11
C VAL A 400 26.56 -9.71 -19.30
N LYS A 401 27.70 -10.41 -19.31
CA LYS A 401 28.08 -11.41 -20.34
C LYS A 401 28.29 -12.77 -19.69
N GLY A 402 28.02 -13.83 -20.45
CA GLY A 402 28.41 -15.20 -20.09
C GLY A 402 27.45 -15.93 -19.13
N LEU A 403 26.25 -15.39 -18.84
CA LEU A 403 25.19 -16.16 -18.18
C LEU A 403 24.63 -17.21 -19.17
N LYS A 404 24.47 -18.44 -18.69
CA LYS A 404 23.99 -19.58 -19.48
C LYS A 404 22.72 -20.14 -18.88
#